data_eaea4d589d2bdb21827e3a9b62405313
#
_entry.id   eaea4d589d2bdb21827e3a9b62405313
#
_cell.length_a   1.000
_cell.length_b   1.000
_cell.length_c   1.000
_cell.angle_alpha   90.00
_cell.angle_beta   90.00
_cell.angle_gamma   90.00
#
_symmetry.space_group_name_H-M   'P 1'
#
loop_
_entity.id
_entity.type
_entity.pdbx_description
1 polymer ?
#
loop_
_entity_poly.entity_id
_entity_poly.type
_entity_poly.pdbx_seq_one_letter_code
_entity_poly.pdbx_strand_id
1 'polypeptide(L)'
;SIYPRILISIFILTMPHLEEVHANVTNTHWYMAIWLFLVLVADRTDGLYWKAHDFLVMVVAGLSGPFIVFLAPVALLRITNGDILKTPINAVKNAFRNLNLFYITFAIVCLIQIAAILLSSKGSRPTAPLGAGVGILMDILSSRVFLGSFLSESLSRKVWDLHALNYFVSLCGLSISAYVLLKGNWKEKALVIFPYLMLGFALARPVIARDQPQWPLLQIGPGQRYFVIPAIFWVSILLAFTNMLHGHVKKLAFCIVACSVILSGIVSFKIEKRPNNGWVQEAYKYETAEPGSRVKMHTLP
;
A
#
# COMPACT_ATOMS: atom_id res chain seq x y z
N SER A 1 0.06 -14.76 -17.81
CA SER A 1 -1.36 -14.66 -18.21
C SER A 1 -1.81 -13.20 -18.16
N ILE A 2 -2.68 -12.78 -19.07
CA ILE A 2 -3.24 -11.42 -19.13
C ILE A 2 -4.32 -11.20 -18.06
N TYR A 3 -5.08 -12.23 -17.71
CA TYR A 3 -6.21 -12.13 -16.79
C TYR A 3 -5.88 -11.56 -15.40
N PRO A 4 -4.80 -11.99 -14.71
CA PRO A 4 -4.41 -11.38 -13.44
C PRO A 4 -4.07 -9.89 -13.57
N ARG A 5 -3.48 -9.47 -14.69
CA ARG A 5 -3.14 -8.04 -14.93
C ARG A 5 -4.40 -7.19 -15.06
N ILE A 6 -5.36 -7.65 -15.85
CA ILE A 6 -6.65 -6.98 -16.01
C ILE A 6 -7.36 -6.90 -14.65
N LEU A 7 -7.38 -8.00 -13.89
CA LEU A 7 -8.05 -8.05 -12.60
C LEU A 7 -7.44 -7.07 -11.58
N ILE A 8 -6.11 -7.00 -11.51
CA ILE A 8 -5.42 -6.02 -10.66
C ILE A 8 -5.71 -4.58 -11.12
N SER A 9 -5.73 -4.32 -12.43
CA SER A 9 -6.06 -2.99 -12.96
C SER A 9 -7.49 -2.59 -12.61
N ILE A 10 -8.45 -3.49 -12.75
CA ILE A 10 -9.84 -3.27 -12.31
C ILE A 10 -9.87 -3.00 -10.81
N PHE A 11 -9.17 -3.80 -10.01
CA PHE A 11 -9.12 -3.62 -8.56
C PHE A 11 -8.58 -2.25 -8.17
N ILE A 12 -7.47 -1.80 -8.77
CA ILE A 12 -6.89 -0.47 -8.49
C ILE A 12 -7.89 0.65 -8.78
N LEU A 13 -8.68 0.52 -9.85
CA LEU A 13 -9.67 1.54 -10.24
C LEU A 13 -10.95 1.51 -9.37
N THR A 14 -11.28 0.37 -8.79
CA THR A 14 -12.54 0.15 -8.08
C THR A 14 -12.36 -0.22 -6.61
N MET A 15 -11.15 -0.14 -6.10
CA MET A 15 -10.81 -0.49 -4.73
C MET A 15 -11.65 0.31 -3.73
N PRO A 16 -12.26 -0.32 -2.72
CA PRO A 16 -13.01 0.39 -1.68
C PRO A 16 -12.09 1.24 -0.81
N HIS A 17 -12.66 2.22 -0.12
CA HIS A 17 -11.96 3.04 0.89
C HIS A 17 -10.78 3.87 0.34
N LEU A 18 -10.92 4.47 -0.84
CA LEU A 18 -9.85 5.28 -1.47
C LEU A 18 -10.15 6.77 -1.57
N GLU A 19 -11.20 7.25 -0.94
CA GLU A 19 -11.64 8.64 -1.02
C GLU A 19 -10.54 9.64 -0.62
N GLU A 20 -9.66 9.24 0.31
CA GLU A 20 -8.52 10.05 0.74
C GLU A 20 -7.39 10.06 -0.31
N VAL A 21 -7.28 9.04 -1.15
CA VAL A 21 -6.09 8.78 -1.98
C VAL A 21 -6.32 9.03 -3.46
N HIS A 22 -7.47 8.59 -4.00
CA HIS A 22 -7.79 8.81 -5.40
C HIS A 22 -7.98 10.30 -5.71
N ALA A 23 -7.42 10.71 -6.85
CA ALA A 23 -7.47 12.09 -7.34
C ALA A 23 -6.89 13.14 -6.37
N ASN A 24 -6.07 12.72 -5.41
CA ASN A 24 -5.41 13.59 -4.45
C ASN A 24 -3.91 13.67 -4.76
N VAL A 25 -3.47 14.86 -5.21
CA VAL A 25 -2.06 15.11 -5.58
C VAL A 25 -1.12 14.82 -4.40
N THR A 26 -1.53 15.13 -3.18
CA THR A 26 -0.71 14.89 -1.97
C THR A 26 -0.40 13.41 -1.77
N ASN A 27 -1.25 12.53 -2.26
CA ASN A 27 -1.12 11.08 -2.10
C ASN A 27 -0.55 10.37 -3.35
N THR A 28 -0.12 11.11 -4.38
CA THR A 28 0.46 10.54 -5.61
C THR A 28 1.69 9.67 -5.34
N HIS A 29 2.44 9.96 -4.28
CA HIS A 29 3.63 9.20 -3.91
C HIS A 29 3.37 7.71 -3.60
N TRP A 30 2.14 7.32 -3.21
CA TRP A 30 1.75 5.91 -3.05
C TRP A 30 1.74 5.18 -4.40
N TYR A 31 1.20 5.81 -5.44
CA TYR A 31 1.19 5.25 -6.80
C TYR A 31 2.59 5.23 -7.41
N MET A 32 3.40 6.26 -7.13
CA MET A 32 4.81 6.28 -7.55
C MET A 32 5.60 5.12 -6.93
N ALA A 33 5.34 4.77 -5.68
CA ALA A 33 5.97 3.62 -5.03
C ALA A 33 5.56 2.29 -5.70
N ILE A 34 4.30 2.13 -6.10
CA ILE A 34 3.82 0.96 -6.85
C ILE A 34 4.49 0.94 -8.24
N TRP A 35 4.59 2.08 -8.92
CA TRP A 35 5.25 2.15 -10.22
C TRP A 35 6.72 1.75 -10.13
N LEU A 36 7.45 2.26 -9.14
CA LEU A 36 8.84 1.85 -8.91
C LEU A 36 8.96 0.37 -8.56
N PHE A 37 8.03 -0.17 -7.77
CA PHE A 37 7.96 -1.61 -7.53
C PHE A 37 7.81 -2.38 -8.84
N LEU A 38 6.91 -1.98 -9.73
CA LEU A 38 6.72 -2.62 -11.03
C LEU A 38 7.99 -2.56 -11.89
N VAL A 39 8.69 -1.44 -11.91
CA VAL A 39 10.00 -1.30 -12.56
C VAL A 39 11.02 -2.30 -11.98
N LEU A 40 11.01 -2.48 -10.65
CA LEU A 40 11.94 -3.40 -10.00
C LEU A 40 11.63 -4.88 -10.27
N VAL A 41 10.36 -5.28 -10.47
CA VAL A 41 9.99 -6.68 -10.72
C VAL A 41 9.84 -7.02 -12.20
N ALA A 42 9.78 -6.02 -13.08
CA ALA A 42 9.72 -6.23 -14.52
C ALA A 42 11.00 -6.90 -15.06
N ASP A 43 10.82 -7.73 -16.07
CA ASP A 43 11.97 -8.25 -16.83
C ASP A 43 12.64 -7.10 -17.60
N ARG A 44 13.96 -7.09 -17.63
CA ARG A 44 14.70 -6.02 -18.30
C ARG A 44 14.48 -6.12 -19.80
N THR A 45 14.15 -5.00 -20.39
CA THR A 45 14.18 -4.80 -21.85
C THR A 45 15.47 -4.07 -22.23
N ASP A 46 16.17 -4.58 -23.26
CA ASP A 46 17.41 -3.99 -23.75
C ASP A 46 17.12 -2.85 -24.73
N GLY A 47 16.93 -1.65 -24.21
CA GLY A 47 16.72 -0.45 -25.03
C GLY A 47 17.01 0.80 -24.23
N LEU A 48 17.60 1.80 -24.90
CA LEU A 48 17.94 3.09 -24.27
C LEU A 48 16.68 3.76 -23.69
N TYR A 49 15.57 3.69 -24.43
CA TYR A 49 14.28 4.24 -24.02
C TYR A 49 13.80 3.64 -22.67
N TRP A 50 13.83 2.30 -22.56
CA TRP A 50 13.40 1.63 -21.34
C TRP A 50 14.35 1.87 -20.17
N LYS A 51 15.66 1.95 -20.43
CA LYS A 51 16.66 2.32 -19.41
C LYS A 51 16.43 3.74 -18.89
N ALA A 52 16.16 4.68 -19.80
CA ALA A 52 15.84 6.07 -19.43
C ALA A 52 14.51 6.15 -18.64
N HIS A 53 13.47 5.43 -19.09
CA HIS A 53 12.19 5.32 -18.36
C HIS A 53 12.40 4.80 -16.95
N ASP A 54 13.07 3.65 -16.79
CA ASP A 54 13.28 3.03 -15.48
C ASP A 54 14.09 3.94 -14.53
N PHE A 55 15.09 4.64 -15.09
CA PHE A 55 15.89 5.60 -14.35
C PHE A 55 15.06 6.81 -13.91
N LEU A 56 14.26 7.38 -14.80
CA LEU A 56 13.38 8.51 -14.51
C LEU A 56 12.36 8.15 -13.43
N VAL A 57 11.70 6.99 -13.58
CA VAL A 57 10.74 6.50 -12.58
C VAL A 57 11.41 6.32 -11.22
N MET A 58 12.61 5.74 -11.18
CA MET A 58 13.36 5.54 -9.94
C MET A 58 13.69 6.87 -9.26
N VAL A 59 14.15 7.89 -10.00
CA VAL A 59 14.48 9.19 -9.43
C VAL A 59 13.22 9.91 -8.94
N VAL A 60 12.19 10.00 -9.79
CA VAL A 60 10.95 10.72 -9.45
C VAL A 60 10.22 10.05 -8.29
N ALA A 61 10.00 8.73 -8.37
CA ALA A 61 9.34 7.99 -7.31
C ALA A 61 10.17 7.95 -6.02
N GLY A 62 11.49 7.80 -6.15
CA GLY A 62 12.40 7.74 -5.00
C GLY A 62 12.51 9.05 -4.24
N LEU A 63 12.44 10.19 -4.93
CA LEU A 63 12.49 11.53 -4.31
C LEU A 63 11.10 12.00 -3.84
N SER A 64 10.00 11.40 -4.31
CA SER A 64 8.65 11.79 -3.91
C SER A 64 8.28 11.39 -2.48
N GLY A 65 9.04 10.49 -1.83
CA GLY A 65 8.78 10.06 -0.45
C GLY A 65 9.70 8.92 0.00
N PRO A 66 9.61 8.53 1.27
CA PRO A 66 10.52 7.56 1.88
C PRO A 66 10.34 6.12 1.39
N PHE A 67 9.41 5.88 0.49
CA PHE A 67 8.99 4.53 0.10
C PHE A 67 10.06 3.74 -0.65
N ILE A 68 11.01 4.43 -1.29
CA ILE A 68 12.17 3.79 -1.92
C ILE A 68 13.00 2.97 -0.91
N VAL A 69 13.04 3.40 0.35
CA VAL A 69 13.76 2.67 1.41
C VAL A 69 13.13 1.29 1.64
N PHE A 70 11.79 1.19 1.59
CA PHE A 70 11.09 -0.09 1.73
C PHE A 70 11.17 -0.96 0.47
N LEU A 71 11.59 -0.38 -0.65
CA LEU A 71 11.88 -1.11 -1.89
C LEU A 71 13.33 -1.63 -1.96
N ALA A 72 14.20 -1.24 -1.03
CA ALA A 72 15.59 -1.71 -1.00
C ALA A 72 15.70 -3.25 -0.93
N PRO A 73 14.92 -3.98 -0.11
CA PRO A 73 14.92 -5.44 -0.14
C PRO A 73 14.47 -6.03 -1.48
N VAL A 74 13.53 -5.37 -2.18
CA VAL A 74 13.09 -5.81 -3.52
C VAL A 74 14.21 -5.61 -4.56
N ALA A 75 14.91 -4.47 -4.50
CA ALA A 75 16.07 -4.22 -5.34
C ALA A 75 17.20 -5.23 -5.08
N LEU A 76 17.41 -5.63 -3.83
CA LEU A 76 18.36 -6.65 -3.43
C LEU A 76 17.96 -8.04 -3.98
N LEU A 77 16.69 -8.41 -3.87
CA LEU A 77 16.17 -9.64 -4.47
C LEU A 77 16.37 -9.65 -5.99
N ARG A 78 16.14 -8.53 -6.64
CA ARG A 78 16.33 -8.41 -8.10
C ARG A 78 17.79 -8.59 -8.51
N ILE A 79 18.73 -7.86 -7.90
CA ILE A 79 20.13 -7.89 -8.28
C ILE A 79 20.78 -9.25 -8.06
N THR A 80 20.24 -10.01 -7.07
CA THR A 80 20.69 -11.36 -6.71
C THR A 80 19.85 -12.46 -7.34
N ASN A 81 18.81 -12.14 -8.12
CA ASN A 81 17.80 -13.10 -8.62
C ASN A 81 17.23 -14.01 -7.51
N GLY A 82 17.15 -13.48 -6.29
CA GLY A 82 16.69 -14.22 -5.12
C GLY A 82 17.72 -15.12 -4.45
N ASP A 83 18.94 -15.23 -4.98
CA ASP A 83 19.99 -16.09 -4.41
C ASP A 83 20.45 -15.66 -3.02
N ILE A 84 20.21 -14.40 -2.65
CA ILE A 84 20.48 -13.88 -1.30
C ILE A 84 19.81 -14.73 -0.20
N LEU A 85 18.68 -15.37 -0.51
CA LEU A 85 17.92 -16.21 0.42
C LEU A 85 18.47 -17.63 0.55
N LYS A 86 19.34 -18.05 -0.36
CA LYS A 86 19.93 -19.42 -0.40
C LYS A 86 21.41 -19.40 -0.04
N THR A 87 22.17 -18.51 -0.65
CA THR A 87 23.61 -18.40 -0.54
C THR A 87 24.03 -16.93 -0.36
N PRO A 88 23.81 -16.35 0.83
CA PRO A 88 23.91 -14.89 1.04
C PRO A 88 25.30 -14.33 0.67
N ILE A 89 26.39 -15.01 1.04
CA ILE A 89 27.75 -14.52 0.80
C ILE A 89 28.05 -14.45 -0.71
N ASN A 90 27.73 -15.52 -1.46
CA ASN A 90 27.94 -15.56 -2.90
C ASN A 90 27.02 -14.58 -3.64
N ALA A 91 25.78 -14.46 -3.18
CA ALA A 91 24.81 -13.52 -3.75
C ALA A 91 25.25 -12.07 -3.57
N VAL A 92 25.75 -11.68 -2.40
CA VAL A 92 26.31 -10.36 -2.16
C VAL A 92 27.52 -10.08 -3.07
N LYS A 93 28.45 -11.03 -3.19
CA LYS A 93 29.59 -10.89 -4.10
C LYS A 93 29.13 -10.72 -5.56
N ASN A 94 28.15 -11.50 -6.00
CA ASN A 94 27.57 -11.38 -7.34
C ASN A 94 26.80 -10.06 -7.52
N ALA A 95 26.11 -9.59 -6.50
CA ALA A 95 25.42 -8.30 -6.50
C ALA A 95 26.42 -7.15 -6.76
N PHE A 96 27.57 -7.14 -6.09
CA PHE A 96 28.61 -6.14 -6.34
C PHE A 96 29.14 -6.18 -7.79
N ARG A 97 29.23 -7.36 -8.39
CA ARG A 97 29.65 -7.49 -9.82
C ARG A 97 28.58 -7.01 -10.79
N ASN A 98 27.31 -7.06 -10.40
CA ASN A 98 26.16 -6.66 -11.21
C ASN A 98 25.69 -5.22 -10.90
N LEU A 99 26.41 -4.50 -10.05
CA LEU A 99 26.15 -3.08 -9.80
C LEU A 99 26.28 -2.29 -11.09
N ASN A 100 25.23 -1.54 -11.38
CA ASN A 100 25.20 -0.61 -12.49
C ASN A 100 24.70 0.77 -12.00
N LEU A 101 24.73 1.76 -12.88
CA LEU A 101 24.34 3.12 -12.54
C LEU A 101 22.94 3.19 -11.89
N PHE A 102 21.99 2.38 -12.32
CA PHE A 102 20.63 2.34 -11.75
C PHE A 102 20.66 1.98 -10.26
N TYR A 103 21.38 0.92 -9.86
CA TYR A 103 21.44 0.50 -8.45
C TYR A 103 22.26 1.44 -7.58
N ILE A 104 23.32 2.05 -8.15
CA ILE A 104 24.12 3.05 -7.44
C ILE A 104 23.25 4.27 -7.14
N THR A 105 22.52 4.79 -8.14
CA THR A 105 21.63 5.93 -7.96
C THR A 105 20.48 5.57 -7.02
N PHE A 106 19.91 4.36 -7.13
CA PHE A 106 18.89 3.86 -6.19
C PHE A 106 19.41 3.92 -4.74
N ALA A 107 20.62 3.43 -4.48
CA ALA A 107 21.23 3.48 -3.16
C ALA A 107 21.44 4.91 -2.66
N ILE A 108 21.92 5.82 -3.53
CA ILE A 108 22.09 7.24 -3.20
C ILE A 108 20.74 7.87 -2.82
N VAL A 109 19.69 7.64 -3.61
CA VAL A 109 18.35 8.17 -3.31
C VAL A 109 17.79 7.59 -2.01
N CYS A 110 18.02 6.29 -1.72
CA CYS A 110 17.69 5.71 -0.42
C CYS A 110 18.39 6.44 0.73
N LEU A 111 19.69 6.71 0.60
CA LEU A 111 20.47 7.43 1.63
C LEU A 111 19.96 8.86 1.83
N ILE A 112 19.62 9.57 0.74
CA ILE A 112 18.99 10.90 0.81
C ILE A 112 17.68 10.84 1.59
N GLN A 113 16.82 9.85 1.33
CA GLN A 113 15.54 9.71 2.03
C GLN A 113 15.72 9.33 3.51
N ILE A 114 16.67 8.47 3.83
CA ILE A 114 17.02 8.15 5.22
C ILE A 114 17.52 9.39 5.95
N ALA A 115 18.43 10.15 5.33
CA ALA A 115 18.92 11.40 5.89
C ALA A 115 17.79 12.42 6.11
N ALA A 116 16.88 12.57 5.13
CA ALA A 116 15.72 13.44 5.27
C ALA A 116 14.80 13.04 6.43
N ILE A 117 14.56 11.73 6.65
CA ILE A 117 13.78 11.22 7.78
C ILE A 117 14.48 11.53 9.12
N LEU A 118 15.79 11.33 9.19
CA LEU A 118 16.57 11.55 10.42
C LEU A 118 16.71 13.02 10.76
N LEU A 119 16.85 13.88 9.76
CA LEU A 119 16.99 15.32 9.91
C LEU A 119 15.66 16.06 10.06
N SER A 120 14.55 15.45 9.66
CA SER A 120 13.23 16.06 9.81
C SER A 120 12.94 16.32 11.29
N SER A 121 12.54 17.56 11.58
CA SER A 121 12.35 18.06 12.95
C SER A 121 11.40 17.18 13.77
N LYS A 122 11.81 16.85 14.97
CA LYS A 122 11.05 16.01 15.92
C LYS A 122 9.76 16.67 16.45
N GLY A 123 9.51 17.95 16.11
CA GLY A 123 8.51 18.79 16.78
C GLY A 123 7.07 18.75 16.25
N SER A 124 6.80 18.06 15.11
CA SER A 124 5.48 18.13 14.47
C SER A 124 4.62 16.86 14.60
N ARG A 125 5.11 15.82 15.27
CA ARG A 125 4.39 14.54 15.38
C ARG A 125 3.58 14.46 16.67
N PRO A 126 2.38 13.85 16.62
CA PRO A 126 1.59 13.61 17.82
C PRO A 126 2.39 12.81 18.85
N THR A 127 2.29 13.22 20.10
CA THR A 127 2.84 12.50 21.26
C THR A 127 1.90 11.45 21.82
N ALA A 128 0.72 11.30 21.21
CA ALA A 128 -0.30 10.35 21.62
C ALA A 128 0.23 8.91 21.56
N PRO A 129 -0.16 8.04 22.51
CA PRO A 129 0.28 6.64 22.53
C PRO A 129 -0.23 5.90 21.31
N LEU A 130 0.48 4.85 20.90
CA LEU A 130 0.05 4.00 19.80
C LEU A 130 -1.27 3.27 20.12
N GLY A 131 -1.49 2.85 21.37
CA GLY A 131 -2.58 1.98 21.75
C GLY A 131 -2.49 0.61 21.06
N ALA A 132 -1.27 0.16 20.77
CA ALA A 132 -1.01 -1.07 20.04
C ALA A 132 -1.33 -2.31 20.90
N GLY A 133 -1.91 -3.32 20.26
CA GLY A 133 -2.19 -4.61 20.87
C GLY A 133 -2.44 -5.67 19.80
N VAL A 134 -2.24 -6.94 20.16
CA VAL A 134 -2.41 -8.05 19.21
C VAL A 134 -3.85 -8.12 18.69
N GLY A 135 -4.84 -7.92 19.58
CA GLY A 135 -6.26 -7.91 19.20
C GLY A 135 -6.55 -6.87 18.13
N ILE A 136 -6.17 -5.62 18.38
CA ILE A 136 -6.37 -4.51 17.43
C ILE A 136 -5.58 -4.75 16.14
N LEU A 137 -4.39 -5.36 16.20
CA LEU A 137 -3.66 -5.74 14.99
C LEU A 137 -4.44 -6.73 14.12
N MET A 138 -5.05 -7.74 14.74
CA MET A 138 -5.88 -8.71 14.01
C MET A 138 -7.13 -8.04 13.40
N ASP A 139 -7.75 -7.12 14.14
CA ASP A 139 -8.89 -6.35 13.64
C ASP A 139 -8.48 -5.46 12.46
N ILE A 140 -7.34 -4.78 12.53
CA ILE A 140 -6.78 -3.97 11.44
C ILE A 140 -6.46 -4.84 10.22
N LEU A 141 -5.72 -5.94 10.38
CA LEU A 141 -5.33 -6.82 9.27
C LEU A 141 -6.55 -7.39 8.55
N SER A 142 -7.53 -7.87 9.31
CA SER A 142 -8.76 -8.43 8.75
C SER A 142 -9.58 -7.35 8.04
N SER A 143 -9.99 -6.30 8.77
CA SER A 143 -11.00 -5.35 8.29
C SER A 143 -10.44 -4.29 7.33
N ARG A 144 -9.11 -4.04 7.32
CA ARG A 144 -8.49 -3.04 6.46
C ARG A 144 -7.71 -3.63 5.28
N VAL A 145 -7.16 -4.86 5.44
CA VAL A 145 -6.33 -5.48 4.40
C VAL A 145 -7.03 -6.69 3.80
N PHE A 146 -7.30 -7.74 4.60
CA PHE A 146 -7.71 -9.03 4.04
C PHE A 146 -9.17 -9.03 3.55
N LEU A 147 -10.14 -8.77 4.41
CA LEU A 147 -11.54 -8.62 4.02
C LEU A 147 -11.83 -7.20 3.53
N GLY A 148 -11.23 -6.19 4.16
CA GLY A 148 -11.44 -4.78 3.82
C GLY A 148 -11.12 -4.44 2.37
N SER A 149 -10.25 -5.19 1.71
CA SER A 149 -9.99 -5.05 0.27
C SER A 149 -11.22 -5.38 -0.60
N PHE A 150 -12.21 -6.09 -0.07
CA PHE A 150 -13.37 -6.57 -0.84
C PHE A 150 -14.70 -6.09 -0.29
N LEU A 151 -14.73 -5.53 0.91
CA LEU A 151 -15.98 -5.13 1.57
C LEU A 151 -16.24 -3.62 1.41
N SER A 152 -17.51 -3.25 1.29
CA SER A 152 -17.93 -1.85 1.41
C SER A 152 -17.63 -1.30 2.81
N GLU A 153 -17.62 0.02 2.94
CA GLU A 153 -17.35 0.69 4.21
C GLU A 153 -18.30 0.22 5.33
N SER A 154 -19.59 0.13 5.03
CA SER A 154 -20.60 -0.30 6.00
C SER A 154 -20.39 -1.74 6.51
N LEU A 155 -19.99 -2.65 5.61
CA LEU A 155 -19.69 -4.04 5.97
C LEU A 155 -18.37 -4.13 6.75
N SER A 156 -17.35 -3.40 6.31
CA SER A 156 -16.05 -3.38 7.01
C SER A 156 -16.15 -2.83 8.43
N ARG A 157 -17.02 -1.83 8.67
CA ARG A 157 -17.32 -1.35 10.02
C ARG A 157 -17.95 -2.43 10.91
N LYS A 158 -18.89 -3.22 10.37
CA LYS A 158 -19.50 -4.34 11.10
C LYS A 158 -18.49 -5.44 11.40
N VAL A 159 -17.59 -5.73 10.46
CA VAL A 159 -16.54 -6.73 10.64
C VAL A 159 -15.55 -6.33 11.72
N TRP A 160 -15.31 -5.03 11.92
CA TRP A 160 -14.38 -4.54 12.95
C TRP A 160 -14.70 -5.11 14.35
N ASP A 161 -15.95 -5.17 14.72
CA ASP A 161 -16.38 -5.62 16.05
C ASP A 161 -16.46 -7.16 16.18
N LEU A 162 -16.24 -7.89 15.08
CA LEU A 162 -16.26 -9.36 15.06
C LEU A 162 -14.87 -9.95 15.34
N HIS A 163 -14.34 -9.74 16.54
CA HIS A 163 -12.98 -10.11 16.91
C HIS A 163 -12.60 -11.55 16.58
N ALA A 164 -13.45 -12.55 16.88
CA ALA A 164 -13.17 -13.95 16.57
C ALA A 164 -13.00 -14.20 15.06
N LEU A 165 -13.85 -13.58 14.24
CA LEU A 165 -13.73 -13.62 12.78
C LEU A 165 -12.43 -12.95 12.33
N ASN A 166 -12.10 -11.80 12.91
CA ASN A 166 -10.89 -11.04 12.58
C ASN A 166 -9.62 -11.84 12.88
N TYR A 167 -9.57 -12.54 14.01
CA TYR A 167 -8.48 -13.45 14.34
C TYR A 167 -8.36 -14.56 13.30
N PHE A 168 -9.47 -15.23 12.97
CA PHE A 168 -9.47 -16.32 11.99
C PHE A 168 -9.00 -15.84 10.61
N VAL A 169 -9.58 -14.75 10.11
CA VAL A 169 -9.24 -14.18 8.79
C VAL A 169 -7.79 -13.72 8.76
N SER A 170 -7.32 -13.06 9.81
CA SER A 170 -5.94 -12.58 9.89
C SER A 170 -4.94 -13.74 9.90
N LEU A 171 -5.23 -14.81 10.64
CA LEU A 171 -4.38 -16.01 10.63
C LEU A 171 -4.37 -16.68 9.25
N CYS A 172 -5.51 -16.80 8.57
CA CYS A 172 -5.58 -17.31 7.20
C CYS A 172 -4.78 -16.43 6.22
N GLY A 173 -4.96 -15.10 6.28
CA GLY A 173 -4.26 -14.16 5.41
C GLY A 173 -2.74 -14.17 5.62
N LEU A 174 -2.30 -14.21 6.88
CA LEU A 174 -0.89 -14.34 7.22
C LEU A 174 -0.32 -15.70 6.77
N SER A 175 -1.09 -16.78 6.90
CA SER A 175 -0.67 -18.12 6.45
C SER A 175 -0.49 -18.19 4.94
N ILE A 176 -1.42 -17.61 4.17
CA ILE A 176 -1.31 -17.50 2.70
C ILE A 176 -0.06 -16.67 2.33
N SER A 177 0.14 -15.52 2.99
CA SER A 177 1.29 -14.66 2.75
C SER A 177 2.61 -15.37 3.08
N ALA A 178 2.66 -16.08 4.20
CA ALA A 178 3.81 -16.90 4.59
C ALA A 178 4.08 -18.03 3.59
N TYR A 179 3.04 -18.69 3.09
CA TYR A 179 3.18 -19.72 2.07
C TYR A 179 3.81 -19.16 0.78
N VAL A 180 3.30 -18.01 0.29
CA VAL A 180 3.87 -17.33 -0.90
C VAL A 180 5.30 -16.88 -0.64
N LEU A 181 5.59 -16.36 0.55
CA LEU A 181 6.95 -15.96 0.94
C LEU A 181 7.93 -17.13 0.97
N LEU A 182 7.51 -18.28 1.46
CA LEU A 182 8.38 -19.46 1.60
C LEU A 182 8.56 -20.20 0.29
N LYS A 183 7.48 -20.40 -0.49
CA LYS A 183 7.46 -21.27 -1.67
C LYS A 183 7.59 -20.51 -2.99
N GLY A 184 7.32 -19.21 -3.00
CA GLY A 184 7.35 -18.37 -4.20
C GLY A 184 8.77 -18.14 -4.75
N ASN A 185 8.83 -17.74 -6.02
CA ASN A 185 10.03 -17.20 -6.63
C ASN A 185 10.34 -15.79 -6.04
N TRP A 186 11.47 -15.20 -6.42
CA TRP A 186 11.86 -13.91 -5.83
C TRP A 186 10.87 -12.77 -6.11
N LYS A 187 10.18 -12.76 -7.26
CA LYS A 187 9.15 -11.74 -7.57
C LYS A 187 7.92 -11.91 -6.68
N GLU A 188 7.49 -13.15 -6.44
CA GLU A 188 6.39 -13.46 -5.54
C GLU A 188 6.73 -13.14 -4.08
N LYS A 189 7.98 -13.36 -3.67
CA LYS A 189 8.47 -12.93 -2.34
C LYS A 189 8.47 -11.41 -2.20
N ALA A 190 8.84 -10.69 -3.26
CA ALA A 190 8.79 -9.23 -3.28
C ALA A 190 7.35 -8.70 -3.10
N LEU A 191 6.32 -9.38 -3.67
CA LEU A 191 4.90 -9.04 -3.47
C LEU A 191 4.48 -9.10 -1.99
N VAL A 192 5.15 -9.91 -1.18
CA VAL A 192 4.88 -10.02 0.26
C VAL A 192 5.73 -9.02 1.05
N ILE A 193 7.03 -8.98 0.80
CA ILE A 193 7.97 -8.19 1.61
C ILE A 193 7.63 -6.70 1.57
N PHE A 194 7.41 -6.14 0.38
CA PHE A 194 7.19 -4.70 0.24
C PHE A 194 5.95 -4.18 0.99
N PRO A 195 4.73 -4.72 0.78
CA PRO A 195 3.54 -4.20 1.46
C PRO A 195 3.58 -4.42 2.98
N TYR A 196 4.20 -5.51 3.46
CA TYR A 196 4.33 -5.72 4.91
C TYR A 196 5.32 -4.77 5.56
N LEU A 197 6.40 -4.39 4.89
CA LEU A 197 7.29 -3.33 5.36
C LEU A 197 6.58 -1.97 5.40
N MET A 198 5.80 -1.66 4.35
CA MET A 198 5.00 -0.44 4.30
C MET A 198 3.95 -0.40 5.41
N LEU A 199 3.23 -1.49 5.62
CA LEU A 199 2.23 -1.59 6.68
C LEU A 199 2.87 -1.49 8.07
N GLY A 200 3.98 -2.21 8.29
CA GLY A 200 4.73 -2.14 9.55
C GLY A 200 5.17 -0.72 9.88
N PHE A 201 5.71 0.01 8.90
CA PHE A 201 6.07 1.41 9.08
C PHE A 201 4.85 2.30 9.36
N ALA A 202 3.77 2.12 8.62
CA ALA A 202 2.54 2.88 8.81
C ALA A 202 1.94 2.66 10.20
N LEU A 203 1.93 1.43 10.69
CA LEU A 203 1.44 1.07 12.02
C LEU A 203 2.40 1.51 13.15
N ALA A 204 3.71 1.55 12.89
CA ALA A 204 4.68 2.01 13.87
C ALA A 204 4.60 3.52 14.14
N ARG A 205 4.16 4.31 13.15
CA ARG A 205 4.12 5.78 13.25
C ARG A 205 2.92 6.38 12.51
N PRO A 206 1.69 5.96 12.80
CA PRO A 206 0.51 6.54 12.19
C PRO A 206 0.31 7.99 12.70
N VAL A 207 -0.27 8.83 11.85
CA VAL A 207 -0.64 10.21 12.19
C VAL A 207 -2.14 10.35 11.90
N ILE A 208 -2.97 10.02 12.89
CA ILE A 208 -4.43 10.05 12.80
C ILE A 208 -4.99 11.16 13.68
N ALA A 209 -4.62 11.17 14.96
CA ALA A 209 -5.06 12.17 15.91
C ALA A 209 -3.89 12.72 16.73
N ARG A 210 -4.10 13.85 17.42
CA ARG A 210 -3.05 14.50 18.22
C ARG A 210 -2.99 13.97 19.65
N ASP A 211 -4.13 13.62 20.20
CA ASP A 211 -4.38 13.41 21.64
C ASP A 211 -5.00 12.06 22.01
N GLN A 212 -5.32 11.23 21.02
CA GLN A 212 -5.96 9.94 21.20
C GLN A 212 -5.04 8.79 20.74
N PRO A 213 -5.19 7.57 21.31
CA PRO A 213 -4.45 6.40 20.86
C PRO A 213 -4.64 6.16 19.37
N GLN A 214 -3.55 5.93 18.65
CA GLN A 214 -3.55 5.92 17.18
C GLN A 214 -4.22 4.68 16.58
N TRP A 215 -3.92 3.48 17.07
CA TRP A 215 -4.42 2.24 16.46
C TRP A 215 -5.94 2.05 16.57
N PRO A 216 -6.59 2.37 17.69
CA PRO A 216 -8.06 2.31 17.75
C PRO A 216 -8.76 3.20 16.74
N LEU A 217 -8.08 4.29 16.30
CA LEU A 217 -8.60 5.20 15.28
C LEU A 217 -8.36 4.73 13.83
N LEU A 218 -7.60 3.65 13.63
CA LEU A 218 -7.43 3.02 12.31
C LEU A 218 -8.63 2.17 11.88
N GLN A 219 -9.76 2.32 12.55
CA GLN A 219 -11.04 1.82 12.06
C GLN A 219 -11.35 2.37 10.67
N ILE A 220 -12.38 1.81 10.04
CA ILE A 220 -12.81 2.25 8.71
C ILE A 220 -13.14 3.75 8.71
N GLY A 221 -12.55 4.49 7.80
CA GLY A 221 -12.62 5.95 7.65
C GLY A 221 -11.23 6.58 7.67
N PRO A 222 -10.67 6.92 8.82
CA PRO A 222 -9.37 7.58 8.89
C PRO A 222 -8.20 6.73 8.40
N GLY A 223 -7.16 7.37 7.84
CA GLY A 223 -5.90 6.74 7.49
C GLY A 223 -5.98 5.74 6.33
N GLN A 224 -6.91 5.92 5.41
CA GLN A 224 -7.08 5.06 4.22
C GLN A 224 -5.77 4.91 3.44
N ARG A 225 -4.98 5.97 3.34
CA ARG A 225 -3.68 5.99 2.64
C ARG A 225 -2.72 4.90 3.10
N TYR A 226 -2.75 4.50 4.36
CA TYR A 226 -1.84 3.48 4.90
C TYR A 226 -2.13 2.07 4.39
N PHE A 227 -3.33 1.83 3.88
CA PHE A 227 -3.82 0.51 3.47
C PHE A 227 -3.87 0.31 1.95
N VAL A 228 -3.63 1.35 1.14
CA VAL A 228 -3.64 1.28 -0.33
C VAL A 228 -2.67 0.23 -0.86
N ILE A 229 -1.40 0.35 -0.51
CA ILE A 229 -0.38 -0.62 -0.94
C ILE A 229 -0.68 -2.01 -0.37
N PRO A 230 -0.91 -2.20 0.95
CA PRO A 230 -1.27 -3.51 1.49
C PRO A 230 -2.46 -4.17 0.78
N ALA A 231 -3.52 -3.43 0.47
CA ALA A 231 -4.70 -3.99 -0.19
C ALA A 231 -4.44 -4.41 -1.65
N ILE A 232 -3.76 -3.56 -2.44
CA ILE A 232 -3.39 -3.88 -3.84
C ILE A 232 -2.50 -5.12 -3.87
N PHE A 233 -1.53 -5.16 -2.97
CA PHE A 233 -0.60 -6.30 -2.92
C PHE A 233 -1.24 -7.55 -2.32
N TRP A 234 -2.25 -7.41 -1.44
CA TRP A 234 -3.01 -8.56 -0.96
C TRP A 234 -3.71 -9.30 -2.10
N VAL A 235 -4.40 -8.58 -3.00
CA VAL A 235 -4.98 -9.20 -4.20
C VAL A 235 -3.90 -9.83 -5.07
N SER A 236 -2.75 -9.19 -5.22
CA SER A 236 -1.62 -9.74 -5.96
C SER A 236 -1.06 -11.01 -5.32
N ILE A 237 -0.97 -11.08 -3.99
CA ILE A 237 -0.57 -12.27 -3.22
C ILE A 237 -1.59 -13.40 -3.42
N LEU A 238 -2.89 -13.10 -3.35
CA LEU A 238 -3.93 -14.10 -3.62
C LEU A 238 -3.80 -14.68 -5.03
N LEU A 239 -3.56 -13.83 -6.04
CA LEU A 239 -3.36 -14.29 -7.42
C LEU A 239 -2.05 -15.11 -7.57
N ALA A 240 -0.97 -14.74 -6.89
CA ALA A 240 0.25 -15.52 -6.84
C ALA A 240 0.00 -16.89 -6.16
N PHE A 241 -0.72 -16.90 -5.05
CA PHE A 241 -1.11 -18.13 -4.35
C PHE A 241 -1.96 -19.04 -5.25
N THR A 242 -2.97 -18.50 -5.97
CA THR A 242 -3.76 -19.30 -6.90
C THR A 242 -2.92 -19.93 -8.00
N ASN A 243 -1.86 -19.25 -8.44
CA ASN A 243 -0.94 -19.80 -9.45
C ASN A 243 -0.08 -20.96 -8.94
N MET A 244 0.10 -21.07 -7.64
CA MET A 244 0.82 -22.19 -7.01
C MET A 244 -0.07 -23.43 -6.81
N LEU A 245 -1.39 -23.28 -6.91
CA LEU A 245 -2.34 -24.37 -6.83
C LEU A 245 -2.42 -25.14 -8.17
N HIS A 246 -2.96 -26.36 -8.13
CA HIS A 246 -3.06 -27.24 -9.30
C HIS A 246 -4.52 -27.63 -9.60
N GLY A 247 -4.77 -28.03 -10.84
CA GLY A 247 -6.03 -28.63 -11.27
C GLY A 247 -7.26 -27.74 -11.08
N HIS A 248 -8.34 -28.33 -10.61
CA HIS A 248 -9.61 -27.65 -10.38
C HIS A 248 -9.56 -26.64 -9.24
N VAL A 249 -8.74 -26.90 -8.20
CA VAL A 249 -8.58 -26.00 -7.05
C VAL A 249 -8.01 -24.65 -7.49
N LYS A 250 -7.05 -24.63 -8.41
CA LYS A 250 -6.51 -23.40 -9.01
C LYS A 250 -7.60 -22.57 -9.68
N LYS A 251 -8.42 -23.22 -10.51
CA LYS A 251 -9.51 -22.55 -11.27
C LYS A 251 -10.54 -21.98 -10.29
N LEU A 252 -10.96 -22.77 -9.31
CA LEU A 252 -11.93 -22.35 -8.31
C LEU A 252 -11.41 -21.17 -7.49
N ALA A 253 -10.18 -21.25 -6.97
CA ALA A 253 -9.57 -20.18 -6.19
C ALA A 253 -9.43 -18.88 -7.03
N PHE A 254 -9.02 -18.99 -8.29
CA PHE A 254 -8.97 -17.83 -9.19
C PHE A 254 -10.35 -17.22 -9.42
N CYS A 255 -11.38 -18.04 -9.66
CA CYS A 255 -12.76 -17.56 -9.81
C CYS A 255 -13.25 -16.85 -8.54
N ILE A 256 -12.96 -17.39 -7.36
CA ILE A 256 -13.34 -16.74 -6.09
C ILE A 256 -12.69 -15.36 -5.98
N VAL A 257 -11.39 -15.24 -6.21
CA VAL A 257 -10.69 -13.93 -6.18
C VAL A 257 -11.28 -12.98 -7.23
N ALA A 258 -11.50 -13.45 -8.45
CA ALA A 258 -12.05 -12.64 -9.52
C ALA A 258 -13.47 -12.14 -9.21
N CYS A 259 -14.34 -13.03 -8.72
CA CYS A 259 -15.70 -12.66 -8.31
C CYS A 259 -15.67 -11.66 -7.15
N SER A 260 -14.80 -11.86 -6.16
CA SER A 260 -14.65 -10.93 -5.03
C SER A 260 -14.23 -9.53 -5.49
N VAL A 261 -13.26 -9.42 -6.41
CA VAL A 261 -12.83 -8.13 -6.97
C VAL A 261 -13.95 -7.45 -7.75
N ILE A 262 -14.65 -8.20 -8.63
CA ILE A 262 -15.73 -7.64 -9.45
C ILE A 262 -16.90 -7.19 -8.58
N LEU A 263 -17.33 -8.02 -7.63
CA LEU A 263 -18.43 -7.69 -6.73
C LEU A 263 -18.09 -6.48 -5.85
N SER A 264 -16.88 -6.45 -5.30
CA SER A 264 -16.38 -5.29 -4.56
C SER A 264 -16.43 -4.03 -5.41
N GLY A 265 -15.96 -4.09 -6.66
CA GLY A 265 -15.99 -2.97 -7.58
C GLY A 265 -17.41 -2.46 -7.85
N ILE A 266 -18.36 -3.36 -8.12
CA ILE A 266 -19.77 -2.99 -8.36
C ILE A 266 -20.38 -2.30 -7.14
N VAL A 267 -20.09 -2.79 -5.94
CA VAL A 267 -20.64 -2.23 -4.70
C VAL A 267 -19.98 -0.91 -4.34
N SER A 268 -18.65 -0.81 -4.49
CA SER A 268 -17.87 0.36 -4.08
C SER A 268 -17.96 1.52 -5.07
N PHE A 269 -18.29 1.26 -6.34
CA PHE A 269 -18.45 2.30 -7.36
C PHE A 269 -19.77 3.08 -7.21
N LYS A 270 -20.66 2.65 -6.32
CA LYS A 270 -21.90 3.35 -5.99
C LYS A 270 -21.60 4.51 -5.05
N ILE A 271 -21.29 5.67 -5.63
CA ILE A 271 -21.07 6.90 -4.86
C ILE A 271 -22.42 7.42 -4.39
N GLU A 272 -22.61 7.47 -3.08
CA GLU A 272 -23.76 8.14 -2.49
C GLU A 272 -23.66 9.64 -2.72
N LYS A 273 -24.79 10.26 -3.09
CA LYS A 273 -24.85 11.72 -3.26
C LYS A 273 -24.55 12.37 -1.92
N ARG A 274 -23.44 13.10 -1.86
CA ARG A 274 -23.10 13.85 -0.64
C ARG A 274 -24.21 14.86 -0.32
N PRO A 275 -24.61 15.00 0.94
CA PRO A 275 -25.53 16.03 1.34
C PRO A 275 -24.96 17.41 0.95
N ASN A 276 -25.83 18.31 0.54
CA ASN A 276 -25.42 19.70 0.29
C ASN A 276 -25.01 20.33 1.63
N ASN A 277 -23.72 20.53 1.81
CA ASN A 277 -23.14 21.08 3.04
C ASN A 277 -23.11 22.62 3.06
N GLY A 278 -23.80 23.27 2.14
CA GLY A 278 -23.83 24.71 2.09
C GLY A 278 -22.51 25.37 1.65
N TRP A 279 -21.60 24.62 1.03
CA TRP A 279 -20.28 25.12 0.64
C TRP A 279 -20.34 26.44 -0.17
N VAL A 280 -21.31 26.57 -1.07
CA VAL A 280 -21.45 27.78 -1.89
C VAL A 280 -21.73 29.00 -1.02
N GLN A 281 -22.58 28.86 0.00
CA GLN A 281 -22.88 29.93 0.96
C GLN A 281 -21.66 30.24 1.84
N GLU A 282 -20.92 29.24 2.26
CA GLU A 282 -19.69 29.43 3.06
C GLU A 282 -18.58 30.09 2.22
N ALA A 283 -18.40 29.68 0.96
CA ALA A 283 -17.46 30.32 0.03
C ALA A 283 -17.83 31.79 -0.20
N TYR A 284 -19.10 32.09 -0.40
CA TYR A 284 -19.59 33.49 -0.55
C TYR A 284 -19.34 34.33 0.70
N LYS A 285 -19.55 33.78 1.90
CA LYS A 285 -19.21 34.50 3.16
C LYS A 285 -17.70 34.79 3.25
N TYR A 286 -16.86 33.89 2.79
CA TYR A 286 -15.41 34.10 2.78
C TYR A 286 -15.00 35.18 1.77
N GLU A 287 -15.58 35.14 0.56
CA GLU A 287 -15.27 36.10 -0.52
C GLU A 287 -15.75 37.53 -0.19
N THR A 288 -16.85 37.64 0.55
CA THR A 288 -17.44 38.95 0.93
C THR A 288 -16.96 39.47 2.28
N ALA A 289 -16.11 38.72 2.98
CA ALA A 289 -15.57 39.12 4.27
C ALA A 289 -14.55 40.25 4.13
N GLU A 290 -14.49 41.13 5.10
CA GLU A 290 -13.51 42.21 5.13
C GLU A 290 -12.07 41.63 5.20
N PRO A 291 -11.11 42.22 4.47
CA PRO A 291 -9.73 41.79 4.52
C PRO A 291 -9.19 41.79 5.96
N GLY A 292 -8.65 40.62 6.39
CA GLY A 292 -8.13 40.42 7.75
C GLY A 292 -9.14 39.96 8.80
N SER A 293 -10.43 39.87 8.45
CA SER A 293 -11.45 39.29 9.35
C SER A 293 -11.32 37.76 9.46
N ARG A 294 -11.72 37.19 10.64
CA ARG A 294 -11.77 35.74 10.84
C ARG A 294 -13.15 35.22 10.45
N VAL A 295 -13.23 34.50 9.35
CA VAL A 295 -14.47 33.83 8.93
C VAL A 295 -14.50 32.42 9.50
N LYS A 296 -15.51 32.13 10.32
CA LYS A 296 -15.76 30.76 10.80
C LYS A 296 -16.47 29.97 9.72
N MET A 297 -15.78 29.03 9.11
CA MET A 297 -16.34 28.12 8.10
C MET A 297 -16.74 26.80 8.73
N HIS A 298 -17.89 26.26 8.31
CA HIS A 298 -18.30 24.92 8.68
C HIS A 298 -17.57 23.92 7.77
N THR A 299 -16.40 23.47 8.22
CA THR A 299 -15.73 22.33 7.56
C THR A 299 -16.43 21.05 7.99
N LEU A 300 -16.75 20.21 7.02
CA LEU A 300 -17.20 18.85 7.32
C LEU A 300 -16.09 18.11 8.10
N PRO A 301 -16.48 17.31 9.08
CA PRO A 301 -15.56 16.46 9.83
C PRO A 301 -14.85 15.45 8.93
#